data_ae8155acf8c3ed29e21b0da4dcb82990
#
_entry.id   ae8155acf8c3ed29e21b0da4dcb82990
#
_cell.length_a   1.000
_cell.length_b   1.000
_cell.length_c   1.000
_cell.angle_alpha   90.00
_cell.angle_beta   90.00
_cell.angle_gamma   90.00
#
_symmetry.space_group_name_H-M   'P 1'
#
loop_
_entity.id
_entity.type
_entity.pdbx_description
1 polymer ?
#
loop_
_entity_poly.entity_id
_entity_poly.type
_entity_poly.pdbx_seq_one_letter_code
_entity_poly.pdbx_strand_id
1 'polypeptide(L)'
;MILSVSINTILVIVISTILLFLIYKFLFSKGTSKKRNTIMIIGPSLSGKTTFFYYLLGQKNSKTVISMQINKVENYSSELISKFNNYTLMDIPGTGYFKDRIIDFLDDTLILLLFIDSSEKNSIVQAAEYLYDILNSDKLNDNLKIFICCNKQDTGFPKSKKMVENELSKEIENLIKIKQKNNLEDKEQIGTLFQMKGKFSFKSFDNVSFLETDKKSEYQSLIKNIKTTLEII
;
A
#
# COMPACT_ATOMS: atom_id res chain seq x y z
N MET A 1 61.49 14.25 -28.45
CA MET A 1 61.05 15.27 -27.48
C MET A 1 60.13 14.61 -26.50
N ILE A 2 60.68 14.11 -25.37
CA ILE A 2 59.92 13.43 -24.32
C ILE A 2 59.32 14.54 -23.44
N LEU A 3 57.99 14.71 -23.51
CA LEU A 3 57.30 15.64 -22.60
C LEU A 3 57.46 15.14 -21.17
N SER A 4 58.27 15.83 -20.38
CA SER A 4 58.35 15.62 -18.93
C SER A 4 57.05 16.14 -18.31
N VAL A 5 56.11 15.25 -18.12
CA VAL A 5 54.86 15.55 -17.38
C VAL A 5 55.27 15.80 -15.92
N SER A 6 54.97 16.97 -15.39
CA SER A 6 55.32 17.29 -14.01
C SER A 6 54.51 16.42 -13.04
N ILE A 7 55.11 16.06 -11.91
CA ILE A 7 54.45 15.28 -10.86
C ILE A 7 53.11 15.92 -10.45
N ASN A 8 53.04 17.25 -10.44
CA ASN A 8 51.81 17.99 -10.10
C ASN A 8 50.69 17.77 -11.11
N THR A 9 51.00 17.66 -12.42
CA THR A 9 49.97 17.37 -13.45
C THR A 9 49.44 15.95 -13.34
N ILE A 10 50.27 14.98 -13.00
CA ILE A 10 49.82 13.59 -12.74
C ILE A 10 48.91 13.56 -11.52
N LEU A 11 49.27 14.25 -10.44
CA LEU A 11 48.49 14.32 -9.22
C LEU A 11 47.09 14.94 -9.46
N VAL A 12 46.98 16.00 -10.23
CA VAL A 12 45.72 16.64 -10.59
C VAL A 12 44.81 15.68 -11.41
N ILE A 13 45.40 14.95 -12.35
CA ILE A 13 44.64 13.95 -13.16
C ILE A 13 44.10 12.83 -12.27
N VAL A 14 44.90 12.30 -11.35
CA VAL A 14 44.46 11.24 -10.43
C VAL A 14 43.36 11.74 -9.50
N ILE A 15 43.45 12.92 -8.94
CA ILE A 15 42.42 13.50 -8.07
C ILE A 15 41.13 13.72 -8.86
N SER A 16 41.21 14.26 -10.09
CA SER A 16 40.01 14.49 -10.92
C SER A 16 39.30 13.19 -11.33
N THR A 17 40.05 12.12 -11.62
CA THR A 17 39.47 10.81 -11.95
C THR A 17 38.80 10.16 -10.74
N ILE A 18 39.40 10.28 -9.55
CA ILE A 18 38.76 9.79 -8.30
C ILE A 18 37.48 10.57 -8.01
N LEU A 19 37.51 11.91 -8.16
CA LEU A 19 36.34 12.75 -7.94
C LEU A 19 35.18 12.39 -8.91
N LEU A 20 35.49 12.22 -10.20
CA LEU A 20 34.54 11.78 -11.22
C LEU A 20 33.96 10.39 -10.90
N PHE A 21 34.80 9.46 -10.42
CA PHE A 21 34.34 8.14 -10.01
C PHE A 21 33.41 8.18 -8.77
N LEU A 22 33.71 9.05 -7.81
CA LEU A 22 32.84 9.26 -6.63
C LEU A 22 31.50 9.90 -7.03
N ILE A 23 31.52 10.90 -7.92
CA ILE A 23 30.30 11.52 -8.47
C ILE A 23 29.50 10.48 -9.26
N TYR A 24 30.15 9.67 -10.09
CA TYR A 24 29.49 8.58 -10.82
C TYR A 24 28.84 7.58 -9.85
N LYS A 25 29.56 7.11 -8.82
CA LYS A 25 28.99 6.23 -7.80
C LYS A 25 27.82 6.88 -7.06
N PHE A 26 27.90 8.17 -6.74
CA PHE A 26 26.82 8.89 -6.06
C PHE A 26 25.56 9.03 -6.95
N LEU A 27 25.74 9.40 -8.22
CA LEU A 27 24.65 9.57 -9.19
C LEU A 27 24.04 8.23 -9.63
N PHE A 28 24.86 7.18 -9.75
CA PHE A 28 24.43 5.84 -10.20
C PHE A 28 24.36 4.81 -9.09
N SER A 29 24.53 5.20 -7.83
CA SER A 29 24.19 4.35 -6.69
C SER A 29 22.67 4.20 -6.69
N LYS A 30 22.16 3.26 -7.53
CA LYS A 30 20.82 2.72 -7.34
C LYS A 30 20.83 2.14 -5.92
N GLY A 31 20.15 2.80 -4.99
CA GLY A 31 19.88 2.20 -3.70
C GLY A 31 19.40 0.78 -3.99
N THR A 32 19.97 -0.21 -3.37
CA THR A 32 19.45 -1.58 -3.44
C THR A 32 18.03 -1.50 -2.96
N SER A 33 17.06 -1.56 -3.88
CA SER A 33 15.65 -1.52 -3.52
C SER A 33 15.43 -2.74 -2.64
N LYS A 34 15.21 -2.51 -1.36
CA LYS A 34 14.88 -3.56 -0.41
C LYS A 34 13.72 -4.35 -1.02
N LYS A 35 13.89 -5.66 -1.17
CA LYS A 35 12.85 -6.50 -1.75
C LYS A 35 11.61 -6.38 -0.86
N ARG A 36 10.52 -5.85 -1.44
CA ARG A 36 9.23 -5.76 -0.75
C ARG A 36 8.73 -7.17 -0.46
N ASN A 37 8.35 -7.42 0.77
CA ASN A 37 7.86 -8.73 1.19
C ASN A 37 6.69 -8.66 2.19
N THR A 38 6.13 -7.46 2.40
CA THR A 38 5.04 -7.28 3.37
C THR A 38 3.67 -7.36 2.70
N ILE A 39 2.80 -8.19 3.26
CA ILE A 39 1.36 -8.20 3.00
C ILE A 39 0.71 -7.42 4.15
N MET A 40 0.24 -6.22 3.85
CA MET A 40 -0.32 -5.30 4.85
C MET A 40 -1.84 -5.28 4.77
N ILE A 41 -2.49 -5.45 5.92
CA ILE A 41 -3.94 -5.44 6.06
C ILE A 41 -4.34 -4.17 6.81
N ILE A 42 -5.15 -3.33 6.17
CA ILE A 42 -5.61 -2.05 6.71
C ILE A 42 -7.12 -1.87 6.52
N GLY A 43 -7.66 -0.80 7.08
CA GLY A 43 -9.06 -0.38 6.89
C GLY A 43 -9.73 0.03 8.20
N PRO A 44 -10.98 0.47 8.14
CA PRO A 44 -11.76 0.91 9.31
C PRO A 44 -11.88 -0.15 10.40
N SER A 45 -12.13 0.27 11.63
CA SER A 45 -12.43 -0.65 12.73
C SER A 45 -13.63 -1.54 12.38
N LEU A 46 -13.61 -2.79 12.87
CA LEU A 46 -14.67 -3.78 12.65
C LEU A 46 -14.89 -4.23 11.19
N SER A 47 -14.05 -3.85 10.23
CA SER A 47 -14.18 -4.26 8.81
C SER A 47 -13.81 -5.73 8.56
N GLY A 48 -13.26 -6.45 9.55
CA GLY A 48 -12.91 -7.88 9.44
C GLY A 48 -11.44 -8.17 9.16
N LYS A 49 -10.56 -7.16 9.21
CA LYS A 49 -9.09 -7.28 9.03
C LYS A 49 -8.46 -8.35 9.89
N THR A 50 -8.61 -8.20 11.20
CA THR A 50 -8.03 -9.11 12.20
C THR A 50 -8.60 -10.51 12.09
N THR A 51 -9.86 -10.65 11.67
CA THR A 51 -10.47 -11.96 11.38
C THR A 51 -9.76 -12.64 10.22
N PHE A 52 -9.47 -11.91 9.14
CA PHE A 52 -8.72 -12.43 8.01
C PHE A 52 -7.25 -12.72 8.36
N PHE A 53 -6.61 -11.86 9.15
CA PHE A 53 -5.25 -12.07 9.64
C PHE A 53 -5.15 -13.42 10.38
N TYR A 54 -6.03 -13.68 11.37
CA TYR A 54 -6.03 -14.96 12.09
C TYR A 54 -6.45 -16.15 11.23
N TYR A 55 -7.32 -15.93 10.24
CA TYR A 55 -7.66 -16.96 9.26
C TYR A 55 -6.41 -17.42 8.48
N LEU A 56 -5.56 -16.49 8.04
CA LEU A 56 -4.29 -16.81 7.37
C LEU A 56 -3.34 -17.60 8.28
N LEU A 57 -3.38 -17.36 9.59
CA LEU A 57 -2.60 -18.13 10.57
C LEU A 57 -3.22 -19.50 10.93
N GLY A 58 -4.28 -19.92 10.23
CA GLY A 58 -4.95 -21.21 10.48
C GLY A 58 -5.98 -21.18 11.63
N GLN A 59 -6.22 -20.00 12.22
CA GLN A 59 -7.14 -19.84 13.36
C GLN A 59 -8.55 -19.42 12.87
N LYS A 60 -9.28 -20.33 12.23
CA LYS A 60 -10.57 -20.05 11.58
C LYS A 60 -11.68 -19.53 12.53
N ASN A 61 -11.64 -19.86 13.80
CA ASN A 61 -12.70 -19.59 14.78
C ASN A 61 -12.31 -18.57 15.87
N SER A 62 -11.26 -17.75 15.63
CA SER A 62 -10.87 -16.72 16.57
C SER A 62 -11.97 -15.68 16.75
N LYS A 63 -12.36 -15.43 18.00
CA LYS A 63 -13.18 -14.26 18.37
C LYS A 63 -12.25 -13.05 18.38
N THR A 64 -12.45 -12.13 17.47
CA THR A 64 -11.63 -10.92 17.38
C THR A 64 -12.32 -9.76 18.08
N VAL A 65 -11.54 -8.96 18.78
CA VAL A 65 -11.92 -7.67 19.35
C VAL A 65 -11.20 -6.55 18.58
N ILE A 66 -11.53 -5.30 18.86
CA ILE A 66 -10.84 -4.16 18.27
C ILE A 66 -9.37 -4.23 18.67
N SER A 67 -8.49 -4.34 17.67
CA SER A 67 -7.03 -4.37 17.90
C SER A 67 -6.54 -2.99 18.33
N MET A 68 -5.71 -2.95 19.38
CA MET A 68 -5.08 -1.73 19.91
C MET A 68 -3.58 -1.66 19.56
N GLN A 69 -3.04 -2.71 18.97
CA GLN A 69 -1.64 -2.82 18.58
C GLN A 69 -1.54 -3.44 17.18
N ILE A 70 -0.45 -3.18 16.47
CA ILE A 70 -0.14 -3.81 15.20
C ILE A 70 0.16 -5.29 15.45
N ASN A 71 -0.58 -6.18 14.78
CA ASN A 71 -0.25 -7.60 14.75
C ASN A 71 0.72 -7.85 13.59
N LYS A 72 1.90 -8.41 13.89
CA LYS A 72 2.94 -8.67 12.89
C LYS A 72 3.47 -10.10 13.03
N VAL A 73 3.57 -10.79 11.91
CA VAL A 73 4.23 -12.10 11.82
C VAL A 73 5.27 -12.02 10.70
N GLU A 74 6.53 -12.22 11.06
CA GLU A 74 7.65 -12.30 10.13
C GLU A 74 7.88 -13.74 9.69
N ASN A 75 8.50 -13.89 8.52
CA ASN A 75 8.78 -15.21 7.92
C ASN A 75 7.51 -16.07 7.76
N TYR A 76 6.38 -15.42 7.47
CA TYR A 76 5.13 -16.11 7.23
C TYR A 76 5.20 -16.89 5.92
N SER A 77 4.95 -18.20 6.01
CA SER A 77 4.76 -19.07 4.88
C SER A 77 3.54 -19.96 5.14
N SER A 78 2.72 -20.20 4.15
CA SER A 78 1.49 -20.98 4.31
C SER A 78 1.09 -21.60 2.97
N GLU A 79 0.51 -22.81 3.01
CA GLU A 79 -0.10 -23.42 1.84
C GLU A 79 -1.21 -22.57 1.22
N LEU A 80 -1.84 -21.72 2.04
CA LEU A 80 -2.87 -20.78 1.59
C LEU A 80 -2.34 -19.67 0.69
N ILE A 81 -1.09 -19.22 0.87
CA ILE A 81 -0.52 -18.11 0.12
C ILE A 81 0.71 -18.54 -0.68
N SER A 82 1.77 -18.99 -0.02
CA SER A 82 2.99 -19.52 -0.66
C SER A 82 3.78 -20.37 0.33
N LYS A 83 4.23 -21.55 -0.11
CA LYS A 83 5.06 -22.45 0.72
C LYS A 83 6.53 -22.05 0.77
N PHE A 84 7.02 -21.32 -0.22
CA PHE A 84 8.46 -21.17 -0.49
C PHE A 84 9.02 -19.79 -0.17
N ASN A 85 8.16 -18.78 -0.01
CA ASN A 85 8.58 -17.42 0.23
C ASN A 85 8.19 -16.96 1.63
N ASN A 86 9.13 -16.33 2.32
CA ASN A 86 8.91 -15.76 3.64
C ASN A 86 8.37 -14.33 3.47
N TYR A 87 7.10 -14.13 3.79
CA TYR A 87 6.47 -12.82 3.81
C TYR A 87 6.37 -12.28 5.24
N THR A 88 6.24 -10.98 5.36
CA THR A 88 5.79 -10.33 6.59
C THR A 88 4.29 -10.08 6.47
N LEU A 89 3.51 -10.65 7.37
CA LEU A 89 2.07 -10.39 7.46
C LEU A 89 1.83 -9.35 8.55
N MET A 90 1.12 -8.26 8.22
CA MET A 90 0.88 -7.14 9.13
C MET A 90 -0.59 -6.73 9.12
N ASP A 91 -1.24 -6.75 10.29
CA ASP A 91 -2.59 -6.23 10.50
C ASP A 91 -2.51 -4.94 11.31
N ILE A 92 -2.92 -3.83 10.69
CA ILE A 92 -2.87 -2.50 11.31
C ILE A 92 -4.24 -2.15 11.89
N PRO A 93 -4.31 -1.74 13.17
CA PRO A 93 -5.55 -1.30 13.78
C PRO A 93 -6.22 -0.16 13.01
N GLY A 94 -7.56 -0.22 12.89
CA GLY A 94 -8.35 0.80 12.21
C GLY A 94 -8.61 2.07 13.04
N THR A 95 -7.84 2.32 14.08
CA THR A 95 -7.93 3.53 14.90
C THR A 95 -7.12 4.66 14.30
N GLY A 96 -7.56 5.91 14.45
CA GLY A 96 -6.92 7.10 13.85
C GLY A 96 -5.42 7.23 14.14
N TYR A 97 -4.97 6.80 15.33
CA TYR A 97 -3.55 6.83 15.71
C TYR A 97 -2.61 6.09 14.74
N PHE A 98 -3.07 4.99 14.12
CA PHE A 98 -2.23 4.21 13.20
C PHE A 98 -2.38 4.62 11.74
N LYS A 99 -3.38 5.44 11.41
CA LYS A 99 -3.66 5.86 10.03
C LYS A 99 -2.46 6.59 9.42
N ASP A 100 -1.90 7.56 10.15
CA ASP A 100 -0.78 8.38 9.68
C ASP A 100 0.51 7.55 9.49
N ARG A 101 0.64 6.44 10.22
CA ARG A 101 1.80 5.55 10.14
C ARG A 101 1.75 4.55 8.99
N ILE A 102 0.60 4.37 8.33
CA ILE A 102 0.48 3.43 7.21
C ILE A 102 1.46 3.78 6.10
N ILE A 103 1.63 5.06 5.83
CA ILE A 103 2.55 5.58 4.80
C ILE A 103 4.00 5.14 5.07
N ASP A 104 4.42 5.04 6.34
CA ASP A 104 5.77 4.62 6.70
C ASP A 104 6.07 3.17 6.30
N PHE A 105 5.05 2.32 6.23
CA PHE A 105 5.19 0.90 5.88
C PHE A 105 5.04 0.61 4.39
N LEU A 106 4.65 1.59 3.56
CA LEU A 106 4.42 1.36 2.11
C LEU A 106 5.69 0.95 1.37
N ASP A 107 6.87 1.41 1.80
CA ASP A 107 8.14 1.08 1.15
C ASP A 107 8.47 -0.43 1.18
N ASP A 108 8.06 -1.12 2.24
CA ASP A 108 8.26 -2.56 2.41
C ASP A 108 7.04 -3.38 1.94
N THR A 109 5.94 -2.72 1.56
CA THR A 109 4.68 -3.37 1.23
C THR A 109 4.64 -3.81 -0.22
N LEU A 110 4.38 -5.10 -0.43
CA LEU A 110 4.17 -5.72 -1.73
C LEU A 110 2.69 -5.77 -2.11
N ILE A 111 1.86 -6.17 -1.14
CA ILE A 111 0.40 -6.27 -1.29
C ILE A 111 -0.26 -5.52 -0.14
N LEU A 112 -1.16 -4.61 -0.49
CA LEU A 112 -2.01 -3.89 0.44
C LEU A 112 -3.45 -4.42 0.34
N LEU A 113 -4.01 -4.83 1.46
CA LEU A 113 -5.38 -5.30 1.57
C LEU A 113 -6.19 -4.28 2.36
N LEU A 114 -7.05 -3.51 1.70
CA LEU A 114 -7.96 -2.57 2.36
C LEU A 114 -9.31 -3.23 2.59
N PHE A 115 -9.60 -3.59 3.83
CA PHE A 115 -10.88 -4.19 4.22
C PHE A 115 -11.94 -3.14 4.50
N ILE A 116 -13.12 -3.31 3.91
CA ILE A 116 -14.29 -2.44 4.06
C ILE A 116 -15.48 -3.29 4.47
N ASP A 117 -16.24 -2.85 5.47
CA ASP A 117 -17.55 -3.41 5.74
C ASP A 117 -18.55 -2.92 4.68
N SER A 118 -18.95 -3.82 3.78
CA SER A 118 -19.82 -3.45 2.65
C SER A 118 -21.26 -3.14 3.05
N SER A 119 -21.66 -3.49 4.28
CA SER A 119 -22.98 -3.19 4.81
C SER A 119 -23.07 -1.81 5.48
N GLU A 120 -21.90 -1.18 5.77
CA GLU A 120 -21.86 0.04 6.55
C GLU A 120 -21.29 1.23 5.75
N LYS A 121 -22.11 2.28 5.60
CA LYS A 121 -21.72 3.49 4.87
C LYS A 121 -20.48 4.18 5.49
N ASN A 122 -20.42 4.27 6.81
CA ASN A 122 -19.32 4.92 7.51
C ASN A 122 -17.99 4.22 7.26
N SER A 123 -17.99 2.89 7.11
CA SER A 123 -16.82 2.12 6.75
C SER A 123 -16.26 2.52 5.36
N ILE A 124 -17.14 2.80 4.40
CA ILE A 124 -16.75 3.25 3.06
C ILE A 124 -16.16 4.67 3.11
N VAL A 125 -16.76 5.58 3.87
CA VAL A 125 -16.24 6.95 4.06
C VAL A 125 -14.84 6.94 4.68
N GLN A 126 -14.66 6.18 5.77
CA GLN A 126 -13.34 6.05 6.39
C GLN A 126 -12.31 5.38 5.46
N ALA A 127 -12.72 4.38 4.68
CA ALA A 127 -11.85 3.74 3.69
C ALA A 127 -11.39 4.71 2.59
N ALA A 128 -12.24 5.66 2.19
CA ALA A 128 -11.88 6.71 1.23
C ALA A 128 -10.73 7.59 1.76
N GLU A 129 -10.70 7.88 3.07
CA GLU A 129 -9.60 8.63 3.67
C GLU A 129 -8.27 7.84 3.63
N TYR A 130 -8.29 6.53 3.93
CA TYR A 130 -7.09 5.68 3.77
C TYR A 130 -6.58 5.69 2.34
N LEU A 131 -7.48 5.51 1.37
CA LEU A 131 -7.12 5.49 -0.05
C LEU A 131 -6.61 6.84 -0.53
N TYR A 132 -7.22 7.94 -0.09
CA TYR A 132 -6.76 9.27 -0.43
C TYR A 132 -5.31 9.48 -0.01
N ASP A 133 -4.97 9.17 1.24
CA ASP A 133 -3.62 9.35 1.77
C ASP A 133 -2.60 8.45 1.05
N ILE A 134 -2.95 7.18 0.77
CA ILE A 134 -2.08 6.22 0.08
C ILE A 134 -1.88 6.62 -1.39
N LEU A 135 -2.95 6.92 -2.12
CA LEU A 135 -2.88 7.27 -3.55
C LEU A 135 -2.23 8.64 -3.78
N ASN A 136 -2.20 9.50 -2.76
CA ASN A 136 -1.53 10.80 -2.81
C ASN A 136 -0.07 10.75 -2.32
N SER A 137 0.38 9.61 -1.81
CA SER A 137 1.74 9.42 -1.29
C SER A 137 2.76 9.27 -2.42
N ASP A 138 3.93 9.87 -2.24
CA ASP A 138 5.11 9.69 -3.08
C ASP A 138 5.70 8.26 -3.03
N LYS A 139 5.33 7.48 -2.01
CA LYS A 139 5.70 6.06 -1.86
C LYS A 139 4.83 5.10 -2.68
N LEU A 140 3.74 5.61 -3.26
CA LEU A 140 2.94 4.83 -4.20
C LEU A 140 3.75 4.55 -5.47
N ASN A 141 3.82 3.29 -5.86
CA ASN A 141 4.46 2.88 -7.12
C ASN A 141 3.71 1.69 -7.75
N ASP A 142 4.03 1.41 -9.01
CA ASP A 142 3.35 0.40 -9.81
C ASP A 142 3.52 -1.04 -9.28
N ASN A 143 4.55 -1.29 -8.46
CA ASN A 143 4.80 -2.61 -7.88
C ASN A 143 3.93 -2.91 -6.65
N LEU A 144 3.33 -1.88 -6.02
CA LEU A 144 2.38 -2.07 -4.93
C LEU A 144 1.03 -2.51 -5.48
N LYS A 145 0.57 -3.72 -5.17
CA LYS A 145 -0.78 -4.18 -5.51
C LYS A 145 -1.75 -3.88 -4.39
N ILE A 146 -2.85 -3.23 -4.71
CA ILE A 146 -3.89 -2.81 -3.77
C ILE A 146 -5.16 -3.59 -4.06
N PHE A 147 -5.60 -4.41 -3.11
CA PHE A 147 -6.89 -5.09 -3.15
C PHE A 147 -7.86 -4.40 -2.19
N ILE A 148 -8.93 -3.85 -2.73
CA ILE A 148 -10.05 -3.30 -1.96
C ILE A 148 -11.01 -4.45 -1.70
N CYS A 149 -11.01 -4.93 -0.45
CA CYS A 149 -11.78 -6.09 0.00
C CYS A 149 -13.16 -5.61 0.48
N CYS A 150 -14.17 -5.69 -0.37
CA CYS A 150 -15.58 -5.44 -0.05
C CYS A 150 -16.08 -6.60 0.82
N ASN A 151 -15.79 -6.53 2.13
CA ASN A 151 -16.00 -7.63 3.06
C ASN A 151 -17.43 -7.68 3.63
N LYS A 152 -17.74 -8.78 4.33
CA LYS A 152 -19.03 -9.08 4.94
C LYS A 152 -20.17 -9.25 3.92
N GLN A 153 -19.86 -9.87 2.78
CA GLN A 153 -20.87 -10.19 1.76
C GLN A 153 -21.93 -11.22 2.26
N ASP A 154 -21.65 -11.87 3.39
CA ASP A 154 -22.55 -12.79 4.08
C ASP A 154 -23.54 -12.11 5.06
N THR A 155 -23.51 -10.79 5.18
CA THR A 155 -24.47 -10.02 6.01
C THR A 155 -25.74 -9.64 5.23
N GLY A 156 -26.78 -9.16 5.93
CA GLY A 156 -28.12 -9.02 5.36
C GLY A 156 -28.29 -8.10 4.14
N PHE A 157 -27.48 -7.02 4.01
CA PHE A 157 -27.61 -6.05 2.91
C PHE A 157 -26.23 -5.49 2.50
N PRO A 158 -25.32 -6.33 2.00
CA PRO A 158 -24.01 -5.84 1.58
C PRO A 158 -24.11 -5.12 0.24
N LYS A 159 -23.31 -4.08 0.07
CA LYS A 159 -23.14 -3.44 -1.22
C LYS A 159 -22.20 -4.25 -2.08
N SER A 160 -22.55 -4.44 -3.36
CA SER A 160 -21.66 -5.08 -4.33
C SER A 160 -20.39 -4.26 -4.53
N LYS A 161 -19.30 -4.89 -5.00
CA LYS A 161 -18.05 -4.22 -5.30
C LYS A 161 -18.21 -2.99 -6.20
N LYS A 162 -19.14 -3.02 -7.19
CA LYS A 162 -19.41 -1.88 -8.07
C LYS A 162 -20.08 -0.72 -7.34
N MET A 163 -20.94 -1.00 -6.38
CA MET A 163 -21.56 0.04 -5.54
C MET A 163 -20.52 0.67 -4.61
N VAL A 164 -19.67 -0.16 -3.99
CA VAL A 164 -18.57 0.31 -3.12
C VAL A 164 -17.59 1.16 -3.93
N GLU A 165 -17.18 0.73 -5.14
CA GLU A 165 -16.30 1.49 -6.04
C GLU A 165 -16.88 2.87 -6.37
N ASN A 166 -18.16 2.93 -6.71
CA ASN A 166 -18.83 4.20 -7.03
C ASN A 166 -18.91 5.14 -5.81
N GLU A 167 -19.21 4.60 -4.63
CA GLU A 167 -19.26 5.41 -3.40
C GLU A 167 -17.87 5.89 -2.98
N LEU A 168 -16.87 5.02 -3.00
CA LEU A 168 -15.47 5.40 -2.73
C LEU A 168 -14.99 6.49 -3.70
N SER A 169 -15.29 6.35 -4.99
CA SER A 169 -14.90 7.37 -5.97
C SER A 169 -15.51 8.74 -5.63
N LYS A 170 -16.77 8.78 -5.23
CA LYS A 170 -17.44 10.03 -4.81
C LYS A 170 -16.82 10.61 -3.54
N GLU A 171 -16.54 9.78 -2.55
CA GLU A 171 -15.95 10.25 -1.29
C GLU A 171 -14.51 10.76 -1.50
N ILE A 172 -13.71 10.09 -2.35
CA ILE A 172 -12.38 10.58 -2.74
C ILE A 172 -12.48 11.93 -3.49
N GLU A 173 -13.43 12.08 -4.42
CA GLU A 173 -13.68 13.38 -5.08
C GLU A 173 -14.03 14.49 -4.08
N ASN A 174 -14.83 14.16 -3.07
CA ASN A 174 -15.18 15.11 -2.01
C ASN A 174 -13.94 15.51 -1.19
N LEU A 175 -13.10 14.54 -0.82
CA LEU A 175 -11.85 14.77 -0.10
C LEU A 175 -10.90 15.65 -0.92
N ILE A 176 -10.74 15.39 -2.23
CA ILE A 176 -9.92 16.23 -3.12
C ILE A 176 -10.41 17.68 -3.09
N LYS A 177 -11.72 17.92 -3.25
CA LYS A 177 -12.31 19.25 -3.24
C LYS A 177 -12.11 19.98 -1.91
N ILE A 178 -12.31 19.28 -0.79
CA ILE A 178 -12.12 19.84 0.56
C ILE A 178 -10.64 20.22 0.76
N LYS A 179 -9.72 19.33 0.44
CA LYS A 179 -8.27 19.56 0.59
C LYS A 179 -7.80 20.70 -0.34
N GLN A 180 -8.27 20.74 -1.59
CA GLN A 180 -7.95 21.84 -2.52
C GLN A 180 -8.44 23.20 -2.00
N LYS A 181 -9.63 23.24 -1.38
CA LYS A 181 -10.18 24.47 -0.82
C LYS A 181 -9.42 24.95 0.41
N ASN A 182 -9.00 24.02 1.28
CA ASN A 182 -8.28 24.34 2.51
C ASN A 182 -6.80 24.70 2.26
N ASN A 183 -6.16 24.11 1.23
CA ASN A 183 -4.73 24.31 0.93
C ASN A 183 -4.46 25.54 0.03
N LEU A 184 -5.44 26.41 -0.20
CA LEU A 184 -5.17 27.74 -0.80
C LEU A 184 -4.24 28.59 0.08
N GLU A 185 -4.07 28.21 1.35
CA GLU A 185 -3.23 28.90 2.34
C GLU A 185 -1.86 28.21 2.58
N ASP A 186 -1.72 26.89 2.35
CA ASP A 186 -0.49 26.13 2.61
C ASP A 186 0.02 25.36 1.37
N LYS A 187 1.16 25.80 0.82
CA LYS A 187 1.75 25.28 -0.44
C LYS A 187 2.49 23.92 -0.33
N GLU A 188 2.39 23.19 0.77
CA GLU A 188 3.35 22.10 1.06
C GLU A 188 2.93 20.65 0.74
N GLN A 189 1.71 20.38 0.28
CA GLN A 189 1.31 18.97 -0.05
C GLN A 189 0.76 18.83 -1.48
N ILE A 190 1.67 18.80 -2.45
CA ILE A 190 1.31 18.58 -3.86
C ILE A 190 1.47 17.10 -4.22
N GLY A 191 0.48 16.27 -3.85
CA GLY A 191 0.42 14.89 -4.32
C GLY A 191 -0.33 14.74 -5.65
N THR A 192 -0.25 13.55 -6.24
CA THR A 192 -0.83 13.24 -7.56
C THR A 192 -2.34 13.50 -7.64
N LEU A 193 -3.10 13.14 -6.59
CA LEU A 193 -4.55 13.35 -6.56
C LEU A 193 -4.93 14.82 -6.43
N PHE A 194 -4.12 15.61 -5.74
CA PHE A 194 -4.35 17.05 -5.58
C PHE A 194 -4.31 17.81 -6.92
N GLN A 195 -3.49 17.32 -7.87
CA GLN A 195 -3.36 17.93 -9.20
C GLN A 195 -4.45 17.48 -10.17
N MET A 196 -5.26 16.47 -9.83
CA MET A 196 -6.32 15.98 -10.71
C MET A 196 -7.39 17.05 -10.97
N LYS A 197 -7.51 17.45 -12.23
CA LYS A 197 -8.62 18.28 -12.71
C LYS A 197 -9.67 17.36 -13.32
N GLY A 198 -10.79 17.14 -12.63
CA GLY A 198 -11.89 16.34 -13.16
C GLY A 198 -12.41 15.28 -12.18
N LYS A 199 -13.15 14.31 -12.73
CA LYS A 199 -13.71 13.20 -11.98
C LYS A 199 -12.62 12.19 -11.61
N PHE A 200 -12.59 11.76 -10.34
CA PHE A 200 -11.75 10.66 -9.91
C PHE A 200 -12.28 9.33 -10.48
N SER A 201 -11.39 8.47 -10.95
CA SER A 201 -11.73 7.12 -11.40
C SER A 201 -10.62 6.14 -11.05
N PHE A 202 -10.97 5.00 -10.47
CA PHE A 202 -10.04 3.91 -10.20
C PHE A 202 -9.44 3.29 -11.47
N LYS A 203 -10.04 3.52 -12.64
CA LYS A 203 -9.51 3.05 -13.93
C LYS A 203 -8.13 3.62 -14.28
N SER A 204 -7.73 4.69 -13.63
CA SER A 204 -6.39 5.28 -13.80
C SER A 204 -5.31 4.59 -12.97
N PHE A 205 -5.68 3.58 -12.19
CA PHE A 205 -4.79 2.86 -11.27
C PHE A 205 -4.83 1.35 -11.58
N ASP A 206 -3.94 0.87 -12.46
CA ASP A 206 -3.87 -0.54 -12.86
C ASP A 206 -3.49 -1.50 -11.73
N ASN A 207 -2.94 -0.95 -10.66
CA ASN A 207 -2.54 -1.70 -9.47
C ASN A 207 -3.64 -1.82 -8.41
N VAL A 208 -4.84 -1.25 -8.63
CA VAL A 208 -6.00 -1.31 -7.71
C VAL A 208 -7.05 -2.27 -8.24
N SER A 209 -7.55 -3.16 -7.39
CA SER A 209 -8.59 -4.14 -7.74
C SER A 209 -9.62 -4.29 -6.62
N PHE A 210 -10.89 -4.44 -6.99
CA PHE A 210 -12.01 -4.63 -6.06
C PHE A 210 -12.41 -6.10 -5.99
N LEU A 211 -12.50 -6.65 -4.79
CA LEU A 211 -12.87 -8.04 -4.52
C LEU A 211 -14.00 -8.11 -3.50
N GLU A 212 -15.02 -8.89 -3.78
CA GLU A 212 -16.04 -9.27 -2.80
C GLU A 212 -15.49 -10.40 -1.93
N THR A 213 -15.61 -10.25 -0.60
CA THR A 213 -15.05 -11.19 0.36
C THR A 213 -16.00 -11.41 1.54
N ASP A 214 -15.95 -12.59 2.12
CA ASP A 214 -16.65 -12.92 3.35
C ASP A 214 -15.98 -14.11 4.05
N LYS A 215 -16.31 -14.28 5.34
CA LYS A 215 -15.77 -15.39 6.15
C LYS A 215 -16.39 -16.72 5.75
N LYS A 216 -17.64 -16.72 5.31
CA LYS A 216 -18.40 -17.95 4.97
C LYS A 216 -17.82 -18.61 3.72
N SER A 217 -17.40 -17.82 2.72
CA SER A 217 -16.68 -18.32 1.53
C SER A 217 -15.20 -18.62 1.79
N GLU A 218 -14.74 -18.54 3.04
CA GLU A 218 -13.34 -18.73 3.42
C GLU A 218 -12.36 -17.84 2.63
N TYR A 219 -12.79 -16.64 2.24
CA TYR A 219 -11.97 -15.67 1.49
C TYR A 219 -11.34 -16.22 0.20
N GLN A 220 -11.95 -17.22 -0.44
CA GLN A 220 -11.36 -17.96 -1.58
C GLN A 220 -10.93 -17.04 -2.73
N SER A 221 -11.78 -16.06 -3.09
CA SER A 221 -11.47 -15.11 -4.16
C SER A 221 -10.22 -14.28 -3.83
N LEU A 222 -10.12 -13.76 -2.61
CA LEU A 222 -8.99 -12.95 -2.15
C LEU A 222 -7.70 -13.76 -2.13
N ILE A 223 -7.72 -14.96 -1.56
CA ILE A 223 -6.55 -15.86 -1.47
C ILE A 223 -6.05 -16.22 -2.87
N LYS A 224 -6.95 -16.53 -3.81
CA LYS A 224 -6.59 -16.81 -5.20
C LYS A 224 -5.87 -15.60 -5.83
N ASN A 225 -6.38 -14.39 -5.66
CA ASN A 225 -5.76 -13.19 -6.21
C ASN A 225 -4.39 -12.90 -5.58
N ILE A 226 -4.25 -13.07 -4.26
CA ILE A 226 -2.95 -12.95 -3.58
C ILE A 226 -1.95 -13.94 -4.17
N LYS A 227 -2.31 -15.22 -4.30
CA LYS A 227 -1.43 -16.25 -4.89
C LYS A 227 -0.97 -15.88 -6.29
N THR A 228 -1.91 -15.57 -7.18
CA THR A 228 -1.60 -15.20 -8.57
C THR A 228 -0.64 -13.99 -8.61
N THR A 229 -0.85 -13.01 -7.74
CA THR A 229 0.04 -11.84 -7.66
C THR A 229 1.45 -12.24 -7.23
N LEU A 230 1.57 -13.13 -6.24
CA LEU A 230 2.87 -13.58 -5.71
C LEU A 230 3.62 -14.53 -6.65
N GLU A 231 2.93 -15.17 -7.59
CA GLU A 231 3.52 -16.02 -8.63
C GLU A 231 4.09 -15.21 -9.81
N ILE A 232 3.61 -13.98 -10.01
CA ILE A 232 4.04 -13.09 -11.10
C ILE A 232 5.26 -12.25 -10.72
N ILE A 233 5.49 -11.99 -9.43
CA ILE A 233 6.58 -11.17 -8.88
C ILE A 233 7.77 -12.02 -8.46
#